data_8fd3439d555368e5d2e7c364ab35a2fa
#
_entry.id   8fd3439d555368e5d2e7c364ab35a2fa
#
_cell.length_a   1.000
_cell.length_b   1.000
_cell.length_c   1.000
_cell.angle_alpha   90.00
_cell.angle_beta   90.00
_cell.angle_gamma   90.00
#
_symmetry.space_group_name_H-M   'P 1'
#
loop_
_entity.id
_entity.type
_entity.pdbx_description
1 polymer ?
#
loop_
_entity_poly.entity_id
_entity_poly.type
_entity_poly.pdbx_seq_one_letter_code
_entity_poly.pdbx_strand_id
1 'polypeptide(L)'
;MKSAISKFGCAAFVIGAVALGVSTDANAQRKFTFGYDQPRSTAYGIAADIFDAKLKEVSGGKLSIDQFPGAQLGQEPVMLQKLRTGDIDFVITSTANASTVAPQAGVFSLHFIFRDQDHLAKTLADPQVSQAFREMIKESVQGAQVLGLITMGMRNMYAKKDIKSVEDVKGQKVRVQATKTEDTHFPAYGAQTVHMPFGEVYTSLQTGVVNVAENGVNVYLANKHYEVAPVLSMTEHEANNNCIWVSDKTWNSFSDEEKKWVQAAAEEVSRTEPMKALALEKESAERLKKLGVKVVEGVDKAGFIKAAQPIQDQLAKELGPHAEKILGLVRNIK
;
A
#
# COMPACT_ATOMS: atom_id res chain seq x y z
N MET A 1 -30.97 50.92 82.67
CA MET A 1 -29.70 51.51 83.05
C MET A 1 -28.67 51.12 82.01
N LYS A 2 -27.92 52.07 81.55
CA LYS A 2 -27.26 52.23 80.28
C LYS A 2 -26.15 51.20 79.96
N SER A 3 -26.24 50.54 78.81
CA SER A 3 -25.25 49.68 78.21
C SER A 3 -24.47 50.45 77.16
N ALA A 4 -23.14 50.36 77.20
CA ALA A 4 -22.22 50.97 76.21
C ALA A 4 -21.85 49.88 75.19
N ILE A 5 -22.04 50.21 73.89
CA ILE A 5 -21.68 49.36 72.75
C ILE A 5 -20.37 49.85 72.20
N SER A 6 -19.33 49.00 72.27
CA SER A 6 -18.03 49.22 71.63
C SER A 6 -18.08 48.76 70.15
N LYS A 7 -17.68 49.63 69.23
CA LYS A 7 -17.56 49.34 67.81
C LYS A 7 -16.14 48.88 67.54
N PHE A 8 -15.99 47.59 67.09
CA PHE A 8 -14.79 47.11 66.47
C PHE A 8 -14.96 47.13 64.95
N GLY A 9 -14.17 47.87 64.28
CA GLY A 9 -14.09 47.89 62.82
C GLY A 9 -13.20 46.76 62.29
N CYS A 10 -13.76 45.87 61.47
CA CYS A 10 -12.99 44.89 60.71
C CYS A 10 -12.58 45.47 59.37
N ALA A 11 -11.29 45.68 59.19
CA ALA A 11 -10.70 45.99 57.86
C ALA A 11 -10.61 44.68 57.07
N ALA A 12 -11.39 44.55 55.99
CA ALA A 12 -11.31 43.43 55.03
C ALA A 12 -10.17 43.68 54.06
N PHE A 13 -9.12 42.85 54.13
CA PHE A 13 -8.06 42.78 53.11
C PHE A 13 -8.59 41.94 51.96
N VAL A 14 -8.88 42.57 50.81
CA VAL A 14 -9.19 41.89 49.55
C VAL A 14 -7.85 41.53 48.89
N ILE A 15 -7.44 40.26 49.00
CA ILE A 15 -6.33 39.72 48.24
C ILE A 15 -6.90 39.37 46.83
N GLY A 16 -6.59 40.20 45.84
CA GLY A 16 -6.90 39.92 44.45
C GLY A 16 -5.97 38.81 43.94
N ALA A 17 -6.47 37.61 43.84
CA ALA A 17 -5.79 36.54 43.11
C ALA A 17 -5.89 36.79 41.61
N VAL A 18 -4.81 37.28 41.02
CA VAL A 18 -4.64 37.31 39.56
C VAL A 18 -4.41 35.85 39.12
N ALA A 19 -5.47 35.18 38.72
CA ALA A 19 -5.36 33.92 38.01
C ALA A 19 -4.79 34.20 36.61
N LEU A 20 -3.47 34.02 36.45
CA LEU A 20 -2.86 33.85 35.14
C LEU A 20 -3.47 32.62 34.50
N GLY A 21 -4.52 32.83 33.71
CA GLY A 21 -5.09 31.79 32.83
C GLY A 21 -4.03 31.40 31.79
N VAL A 22 -3.26 30.38 32.10
CA VAL A 22 -2.53 29.64 31.05
C VAL A 22 -3.60 28.97 30.20
N SER A 23 -4.00 29.67 29.12
CA SER A 23 -4.76 29.03 28.03
C SER A 23 -3.85 27.98 27.43
N THR A 24 -3.94 26.76 27.94
CA THR A 24 -3.51 25.60 27.18
C THR A 24 -4.51 25.54 26.02
N ASP A 25 -4.15 26.12 24.88
CA ASP A 25 -4.76 25.75 23.62
C ASP A 25 -4.56 24.24 23.49
N ALA A 26 -5.52 23.48 23.99
CA ALA A 26 -5.68 22.07 23.69
C ALA A 26 -6.00 22.03 22.20
N ASN A 27 -4.97 22.13 21.35
CA ASN A 27 -5.09 21.90 19.93
C ASN A 27 -5.65 20.49 19.80
N ALA A 28 -6.96 20.39 19.56
CA ALA A 28 -7.64 19.10 19.38
C ALA A 28 -6.91 18.37 18.25
N GLN A 29 -6.44 17.16 18.53
CA GLN A 29 -5.77 16.31 17.56
C GLN A 29 -6.69 16.11 16.34
N ARG A 30 -6.23 16.51 15.15
CA ARG A 30 -6.92 16.22 13.90
C ARG A 30 -6.64 14.79 13.49
N LYS A 31 -7.71 14.02 13.25
CA LYS A 31 -7.63 12.63 12.82
C LYS A 31 -8.14 12.48 11.40
N PHE A 32 -7.43 11.70 10.62
CA PHE A 32 -7.73 11.46 9.21
C PHE A 32 -8.04 10.00 8.97
N THR A 33 -8.99 9.72 8.08
CA THR A 33 -9.30 8.35 7.65
C THR A 33 -8.16 7.79 6.80
N PHE A 34 -7.74 6.55 7.10
CA PHE A 34 -6.70 5.85 6.36
C PHE A 34 -7.20 4.44 6.00
N GLY A 35 -7.63 4.26 4.74
CA GLY A 35 -8.25 3.04 4.26
C GLY A 35 -7.31 2.11 3.51
N TYR A 36 -7.52 0.80 3.66
CA TYR A 36 -6.88 -0.24 2.86
C TYR A 36 -7.69 -1.54 2.91
N ASP A 37 -7.60 -2.36 1.84
CA ASP A 37 -8.42 -3.56 1.70
C ASP A 37 -7.85 -4.80 2.38
N GLN A 38 -6.57 -4.79 2.76
CA GLN A 38 -5.92 -5.91 3.40
C GLN A 38 -6.13 -5.93 4.93
N PRO A 39 -6.03 -7.11 5.58
CA PRO A 39 -5.99 -7.19 7.04
C PRO A 39 -4.83 -6.36 7.63
N ARG A 40 -5.03 -5.82 8.83
CA ARG A 40 -3.99 -5.04 9.54
C ARG A 40 -2.69 -5.82 9.80
N SER A 41 -2.72 -7.14 9.77
CA SER A 41 -1.55 -8.01 9.94
C SER A 41 -0.65 -8.08 8.69
N THR A 42 -0.98 -7.37 7.64
CA THR A 42 -0.19 -7.29 6.40
C THR A 42 0.75 -6.09 6.38
N ALA A 43 1.59 -5.99 5.35
CA ALA A 43 2.47 -4.84 5.15
C ALA A 43 1.72 -3.49 5.05
N TYR A 44 0.44 -3.48 4.63
CA TYR A 44 -0.39 -2.28 4.67
C TYR A 44 -0.59 -1.75 6.10
N GLY A 45 -0.83 -2.65 7.07
CA GLY A 45 -0.91 -2.23 8.48
C GLY A 45 0.42 -1.75 9.03
N ILE A 46 1.54 -2.37 8.63
CA ILE A 46 2.90 -1.90 8.98
C ILE A 46 3.12 -0.48 8.42
N ALA A 47 2.78 -0.24 7.16
CA ALA A 47 2.91 1.07 6.53
C ALA A 47 2.08 2.14 7.26
N ALA A 48 0.82 1.83 7.57
CA ALA A 48 -0.06 2.75 8.28
C ALA A 48 0.42 3.03 9.71
N ASP A 49 0.95 2.03 10.43
CA ASP A 49 1.51 2.22 11.77
C ASP A 49 2.78 3.11 11.75
N ILE A 50 3.67 2.94 10.76
CA ILE A 50 4.85 3.79 10.57
C ILE A 50 4.41 5.22 10.23
N PHE A 51 3.45 5.36 9.31
CA PHE A 51 2.92 6.68 8.92
C PHE A 51 2.34 7.42 10.11
N ASP A 52 1.48 6.80 10.91
CA ASP A 52 0.84 7.39 12.08
C ASP A 52 1.87 7.78 13.15
N ALA A 53 2.81 6.87 13.44
CA ALA A 53 3.86 7.13 14.43
C ALA A 53 4.72 8.34 14.04
N LYS A 54 5.16 8.39 12.78
CA LYS A 54 5.97 9.52 12.28
C LYS A 54 5.17 10.81 12.18
N LEU A 55 3.92 10.75 11.74
CA LEU A 55 3.04 11.91 11.67
C LEU A 55 2.81 12.53 13.06
N LYS A 56 2.57 11.71 14.08
CA LYS A 56 2.45 12.16 15.48
C LYS A 56 3.76 12.77 15.99
N GLU A 57 4.89 12.13 15.70
CA GLU A 57 6.22 12.62 16.10
C GLU A 57 6.47 14.02 15.57
N VAL A 58 6.37 14.22 14.25
CA VAL A 58 6.74 15.49 13.61
C VAL A 58 5.70 16.61 13.83
N SER A 59 4.44 16.24 14.08
CA SER A 59 3.37 17.22 14.37
C SER A 59 3.23 17.55 15.86
N GLY A 60 4.03 16.92 16.75
CA GLY A 60 3.84 17.08 18.19
C GLY A 60 2.47 16.56 18.65
N GLY A 61 1.94 15.51 18.03
CA GLY A 61 0.64 14.91 18.33
C GLY A 61 -0.58 15.63 17.76
N LYS A 62 -0.39 16.69 16.97
CA LYS A 62 -1.50 17.46 16.40
C LYS A 62 -2.25 16.70 15.28
N LEU A 63 -1.54 15.87 14.51
CA LEU A 63 -2.10 15.08 13.41
C LEU A 63 -1.93 13.60 13.69
N SER A 64 -2.93 12.80 13.32
CA SER A 64 -2.91 11.34 13.37
C SER A 64 -3.87 10.74 12.36
N ILE A 65 -3.82 9.41 12.18
CA ILE A 65 -4.78 8.68 11.35
C ILE A 65 -5.61 7.71 12.20
N ASP A 66 -6.83 7.46 11.72
CA ASP A 66 -7.66 6.33 12.13
C ASP A 66 -7.68 5.30 10.99
N GLN A 67 -7.21 4.08 11.27
CA GLN A 67 -7.06 3.03 10.27
C GLN A 67 -8.35 2.25 10.04
N PHE A 68 -8.66 2.00 8.77
CA PHE A 68 -9.81 1.21 8.31
C PHE A 68 -9.33 0.04 7.43
N PRO A 69 -8.84 -1.07 8.05
CA PRO A 69 -8.32 -2.25 7.37
C PRO A 69 -9.43 -3.13 6.79
N GLY A 70 -9.05 -4.11 5.96
CA GLY A 70 -9.94 -5.19 5.53
C GLY A 70 -11.13 -4.74 4.71
N ALA A 71 -10.93 -3.75 3.84
CA ALA A 71 -11.96 -3.20 2.95
C ALA A 71 -13.17 -2.57 3.67
N GLN A 72 -13.05 -2.10 4.92
CA GLN A 72 -14.14 -1.45 5.65
C GLN A 72 -14.69 -0.23 4.91
N LEU A 73 -13.86 0.45 4.11
CA LEU A 73 -14.28 1.59 3.28
C LEU A 73 -14.56 1.21 1.82
N GLY A 74 -14.42 -0.07 1.47
CA GLY A 74 -14.59 -0.65 0.15
C GLY A 74 -13.30 -1.31 -0.38
N GLN A 75 -13.40 -1.99 -1.52
CA GLN A 75 -12.23 -2.51 -2.25
C GLN A 75 -11.42 -1.35 -2.86
N GLU A 76 -10.13 -1.58 -3.18
CA GLU A 76 -9.22 -0.52 -3.66
C GLU A 76 -9.79 0.38 -4.76
N PRO A 77 -10.45 -0.12 -5.82
CA PRO A 77 -11.00 0.77 -6.85
C PRO A 77 -12.10 1.70 -6.31
N VAL A 78 -12.93 1.21 -5.36
CA VAL A 78 -13.98 2.01 -4.72
C VAL A 78 -13.38 3.06 -3.79
N MET A 79 -12.38 2.66 -2.99
CA MET A 79 -11.69 3.60 -2.09
C MET A 79 -10.96 4.69 -2.88
N LEU A 80 -10.35 4.35 -4.02
CA LEU A 80 -9.67 5.33 -4.86
C LEU A 80 -10.65 6.38 -5.44
N GLN A 81 -11.88 5.98 -5.80
CA GLN A 81 -12.91 6.95 -6.19
C GLN A 81 -13.33 7.85 -5.03
N LYS A 82 -13.59 7.27 -3.85
CA LYS A 82 -13.93 8.04 -2.63
C LYS A 82 -12.81 8.98 -2.20
N LEU A 83 -11.56 8.59 -2.37
CA LEU A 83 -10.40 9.44 -2.14
C LEU A 83 -10.44 10.67 -3.06
N ARG A 84 -10.66 10.45 -4.36
CA ARG A 84 -10.71 11.53 -5.38
C ARG A 84 -11.87 12.51 -5.16
N THR A 85 -12.99 12.06 -4.56
CA THR A 85 -14.10 12.93 -4.17
C THR A 85 -13.88 13.59 -2.80
N GLY A 86 -12.85 13.15 -2.05
CA GLY A 86 -12.53 13.68 -0.72
C GLY A 86 -13.42 13.13 0.40
N ASP A 87 -14.01 11.94 0.20
CA ASP A 87 -14.77 11.21 1.22
C ASP A 87 -13.86 10.35 2.11
N ILE A 88 -12.64 10.08 1.67
CA ILE A 88 -11.56 9.42 2.41
C ILE A 88 -10.32 10.31 2.30
N ASP A 89 -9.54 10.44 3.39
CA ASP A 89 -8.36 11.30 3.43
C ASP A 89 -7.13 10.63 2.83
N PHE A 90 -6.83 9.40 3.26
CA PHE A 90 -5.69 8.61 2.82
C PHE A 90 -6.11 7.18 2.46
N VAL A 91 -5.47 6.60 1.46
CA VAL A 91 -5.70 5.21 1.02
C VAL A 91 -4.38 4.58 0.63
N ILE A 92 -4.22 3.28 0.89
CA ILE A 92 -3.22 2.46 0.21
C ILE A 92 -3.92 1.68 -0.91
N THR A 93 -3.31 1.71 -2.10
CA THR A 93 -3.70 0.83 -3.21
C THR A 93 -2.47 0.22 -3.87
N SER A 94 -2.65 -0.92 -4.54
CA SER A 94 -1.62 -1.44 -5.45
C SER A 94 -1.37 -0.46 -6.63
N THR A 95 -0.14 -0.44 -7.14
CA THR A 95 0.17 0.29 -8.38
C THR A 95 -0.62 -0.26 -9.57
N ALA A 96 -0.94 -1.54 -9.55
CA ALA A 96 -1.84 -2.16 -10.52
C ALA A 96 -3.23 -1.51 -10.50
N ASN A 97 -3.87 -1.38 -9.33
CA ASN A 97 -5.16 -0.68 -9.25
C ASN A 97 -5.03 0.84 -9.48
N ALA A 98 -3.88 1.46 -9.16
CA ALA A 98 -3.60 2.84 -9.53
C ALA A 98 -3.66 3.05 -11.06
N SER A 99 -3.32 2.02 -11.86
CA SER A 99 -3.38 2.09 -13.33
C SER A 99 -4.80 2.28 -13.89
N THR A 100 -5.84 2.05 -13.09
CA THR A 100 -7.23 2.34 -13.50
C THR A 100 -7.51 3.84 -13.64
N VAL A 101 -6.71 4.69 -13.00
CA VAL A 101 -6.80 6.15 -13.07
C VAL A 101 -5.56 6.80 -13.67
N ALA A 102 -4.43 6.12 -13.64
CA ALA A 102 -3.15 6.50 -14.24
C ALA A 102 -2.52 5.28 -14.94
N PRO A 103 -2.86 4.99 -16.21
CA PRO A 103 -2.42 3.77 -16.91
C PRO A 103 -0.91 3.52 -16.83
N GLN A 104 -0.09 4.58 -16.80
CA GLN A 104 1.36 4.52 -16.72
C GLN A 104 1.86 3.87 -15.42
N ALA A 105 1.05 3.83 -14.34
CA ALA A 105 1.39 3.16 -13.09
C ALA A 105 1.58 1.64 -13.28
N GLY A 106 1.03 1.07 -14.36
CA GLY A 106 1.24 -0.32 -14.76
C GLY A 106 2.71 -0.69 -15.04
N VAL A 107 3.62 0.28 -15.17
CA VAL A 107 5.06 0.02 -15.30
C VAL A 107 5.62 -0.76 -14.10
N PHE A 108 5.07 -0.57 -12.90
CA PHE A 108 5.49 -1.30 -11.70
C PHE A 108 4.95 -2.74 -11.64
N SER A 109 3.97 -3.09 -12.48
CA SER A 109 3.44 -4.44 -12.65
C SER A 109 4.10 -5.20 -13.81
N LEU A 110 5.12 -4.63 -14.47
CA LEU A 110 5.88 -5.36 -15.47
C LEU A 110 6.60 -6.55 -14.83
N HIS A 111 6.37 -7.73 -15.38
CA HIS A 111 6.95 -8.96 -14.83
C HIS A 111 8.48 -8.99 -14.97
N PHE A 112 9.17 -9.47 -13.93
CA PHE A 112 10.63 -9.67 -13.88
C PHE A 112 11.48 -8.41 -14.10
N ILE A 113 10.96 -7.20 -13.83
CA ILE A 113 11.80 -5.99 -13.85
C ILE A 113 12.64 -5.83 -12.58
N PHE A 114 12.22 -6.46 -11.48
CA PHE A 114 13.00 -6.53 -10.23
C PHE A 114 13.81 -7.82 -10.21
N ARG A 115 15.12 -7.72 -10.03
CA ARG A 115 16.04 -8.86 -10.04
C ARG A 115 15.87 -9.77 -8.83
N ASP A 116 15.66 -9.15 -7.68
CA ASP A 116 15.50 -9.80 -6.37
C ASP A 116 14.88 -8.82 -5.36
N GLN A 117 14.69 -9.27 -4.13
CA GLN A 117 14.11 -8.49 -3.05
C GLN A 117 14.97 -7.28 -2.64
N ASP A 118 16.30 -7.39 -2.72
CA ASP A 118 17.23 -6.28 -2.41
C ASP A 118 17.09 -5.17 -3.46
N HIS A 119 17.08 -5.54 -4.74
CA HIS A 119 16.83 -4.60 -5.83
C HIS A 119 15.47 -3.91 -5.70
N LEU A 120 14.41 -4.65 -5.33
CA LEU A 120 13.10 -4.08 -5.06
C LEU A 120 13.16 -3.04 -3.94
N ALA A 121 13.73 -3.39 -2.78
CA ALA A 121 13.84 -2.49 -1.65
C ALA A 121 14.62 -1.22 -1.98
N LYS A 122 15.75 -1.34 -2.67
CA LYS A 122 16.56 -0.20 -3.14
C LYS A 122 15.79 0.69 -4.11
N THR A 123 15.04 0.09 -5.02
CA THR A 123 14.23 0.83 -6.00
C THR A 123 13.16 1.68 -5.33
N LEU A 124 12.43 1.11 -4.35
CA LEU A 124 11.37 1.85 -3.65
C LEU A 124 11.92 2.94 -2.73
N ALA A 125 13.13 2.74 -2.21
CA ALA A 125 13.83 3.75 -1.40
C ALA A 125 14.50 4.85 -2.25
N ASP A 126 14.61 4.68 -3.57
CA ASP A 126 15.26 5.65 -4.44
C ASP A 126 14.41 6.91 -4.63
N PRO A 127 14.93 8.12 -4.27
CA PRO A 127 14.17 9.35 -4.38
C PRO A 127 13.78 9.70 -5.82
N GLN A 128 14.60 9.33 -6.83
CA GLN A 128 14.32 9.64 -8.23
C GLN A 128 13.14 8.80 -8.76
N VAL A 129 13.06 7.52 -8.35
CA VAL A 129 11.93 6.64 -8.69
C VAL A 129 10.65 7.17 -8.05
N SER A 130 10.69 7.48 -6.75
CA SER A 130 9.54 8.04 -6.02
C SER A 130 9.09 9.37 -6.60
N GLN A 131 10.01 10.27 -6.94
CA GLN A 131 9.69 11.54 -7.56
C GLN A 131 9.08 11.37 -8.95
N ALA A 132 9.68 10.55 -9.82
CA ALA A 132 9.16 10.28 -11.15
C ALA A 132 7.73 9.71 -11.12
N PHE A 133 7.45 8.82 -10.15
CA PHE A 133 6.12 8.27 -9.97
C PHE A 133 5.11 9.33 -9.51
N ARG A 134 5.47 10.16 -8.53
CA ARG A 134 4.61 11.26 -8.04
C ARG A 134 4.30 12.28 -9.15
N GLU A 135 5.30 12.65 -9.96
CA GLU A 135 5.13 13.55 -11.11
C GLU A 135 4.13 12.97 -12.12
N MET A 136 4.31 11.71 -12.49
CA MET A 136 3.42 10.99 -13.39
C MET A 136 1.97 10.98 -12.89
N ILE A 137 1.76 10.67 -11.61
CA ILE A 137 0.42 10.66 -11.00
C ILE A 137 -0.19 12.06 -11.01
N LYS A 138 0.58 13.09 -10.63
CA LYS A 138 0.12 14.49 -10.59
C LYS A 138 -0.35 14.99 -11.95
N GLU A 139 0.27 14.54 -13.03
CA GLU A 139 -0.14 14.92 -14.39
C GLU A 139 -1.37 14.14 -14.89
N SER A 140 -1.57 12.91 -14.37
CA SER A 140 -2.59 11.97 -14.89
C SER A 140 -3.86 11.93 -14.04
N VAL A 141 -3.80 12.26 -12.75
CA VAL A 141 -4.90 12.07 -11.80
C VAL A 141 -5.38 13.39 -11.23
N GLN A 142 -6.70 13.56 -11.20
CA GLN A 142 -7.36 14.68 -10.53
C GLN A 142 -8.03 14.21 -9.25
N GLY A 143 -8.01 15.04 -8.23
CA GLY A 143 -8.67 14.80 -6.95
C GLY A 143 -7.83 14.03 -5.93
N ALA A 144 -6.65 13.53 -6.32
CA ALA A 144 -5.76 12.81 -5.43
C ALA A 144 -4.31 12.85 -5.91
N GLN A 145 -3.37 12.65 -5.00
CA GLN A 145 -1.94 12.56 -5.28
C GLN A 145 -1.27 11.45 -4.45
N VAL A 146 -0.15 10.92 -4.95
CA VAL A 146 0.66 9.91 -4.25
C VAL A 146 1.72 10.60 -3.39
N LEU A 147 1.89 10.09 -2.17
CA LEU A 147 2.89 10.56 -1.22
C LEU A 147 4.17 9.72 -1.23
N GLY A 148 4.04 8.39 -1.43
CA GLY A 148 5.17 7.47 -1.40
C GLY A 148 4.81 6.08 -1.92
N LEU A 149 5.84 5.27 -2.14
CA LEU A 149 5.77 3.87 -2.59
C LEU A 149 6.08 2.92 -1.42
N ILE A 150 5.44 1.77 -1.42
CA ILE A 150 5.63 0.67 -0.47
C ILE A 150 5.54 -0.67 -1.21
N THR A 151 5.76 -1.79 -0.53
CA THR A 151 5.65 -3.12 -1.13
C THR A 151 4.99 -4.12 -0.19
N MET A 152 4.42 -5.18 -0.77
CA MET A 152 3.99 -6.40 -0.08
C MET A 152 4.82 -7.61 -0.52
N GLY A 153 6.08 -7.38 -0.93
CA GLY A 153 7.00 -8.40 -1.40
C GLY A 153 6.81 -8.79 -2.87
N MET A 154 7.29 -9.98 -3.21
CA MET A 154 7.16 -10.53 -4.56
C MET A 154 5.88 -11.35 -4.68
N ARG A 155 5.21 -11.22 -5.82
CA ARG A 155 3.99 -11.98 -6.14
C ARG A 155 4.34 -13.36 -6.61
N ASN A 156 3.59 -14.33 -6.11
CA ASN A 156 3.76 -15.75 -6.34
C ASN A 156 2.43 -16.38 -6.73
N MET A 157 2.44 -17.35 -7.61
CA MET A 157 1.23 -18.04 -8.04
C MET A 157 0.82 -19.11 -7.02
N TYR A 158 -0.48 -19.22 -6.77
CA TYR A 158 -1.03 -20.27 -5.92
C TYR A 158 -2.26 -20.92 -6.56
N ALA A 159 -2.37 -22.24 -6.38
CA ALA A 159 -3.35 -23.07 -7.05
C ALA A 159 -3.64 -24.35 -6.26
N LYS A 160 -4.49 -25.22 -6.81
CA LYS A 160 -4.69 -26.60 -6.31
C LYS A 160 -3.59 -27.57 -6.77
N LYS A 161 -2.74 -27.16 -7.74
CA LYS A 161 -1.65 -27.97 -8.33
C LYS A 161 -0.36 -27.16 -8.35
N ASP A 162 0.76 -27.89 -8.43
CA ASP A 162 2.08 -27.29 -8.60
C ASP A 162 2.14 -26.47 -9.89
N ILE A 163 2.80 -25.31 -9.82
CA ILE A 163 3.27 -24.55 -10.96
C ILE A 163 4.79 -24.53 -10.86
N LYS A 164 5.46 -25.32 -11.69
CA LYS A 164 6.93 -25.48 -11.70
C LYS A 164 7.60 -24.80 -12.88
N SER A 165 6.83 -24.49 -13.91
CA SER A 165 7.30 -23.84 -15.14
C SER A 165 6.15 -23.09 -15.82
N VAL A 166 6.47 -22.36 -16.88
CA VAL A 166 5.48 -21.66 -17.70
C VAL A 166 4.47 -22.63 -18.36
N GLU A 167 4.87 -23.88 -18.60
CA GLU A 167 3.99 -24.90 -19.19
C GLU A 167 2.78 -25.23 -18.29
N ASP A 168 2.96 -25.16 -16.97
CA ASP A 168 1.90 -25.47 -15.99
C ASP A 168 0.80 -24.38 -15.92
N VAL A 169 1.07 -23.21 -16.48
CA VAL A 169 0.13 -22.08 -16.53
C VAL A 169 -0.71 -22.07 -17.80
N LYS A 170 -0.29 -22.81 -18.83
CA LYS A 170 -1.01 -22.87 -20.11
C LYS A 170 -2.44 -23.36 -19.95
N GLY A 171 -3.38 -22.60 -20.50
CA GLY A 171 -4.81 -22.88 -20.45
C GLY A 171 -5.46 -22.66 -19.07
N GLN A 172 -4.70 -22.26 -18.05
CA GLN A 172 -5.26 -21.97 -16.74
C GLN A 172 -5.98 -20.61 -16.76
N LYS A 173 -7.07 -20.52 -15.99
CA LYS A 173 -7.74 -19.25 -15.69
C LYS A 173 -7.06 -18.63 -14.48
N VAL A 174 -6.35 -17.54 -14.70
CA VAL A 174 -5.62 -16.82 -13.65
C VAL A 174 -6.41 -15.58 -13.25
N ARG A 175 -6.68 -15.44 -11.97
CA ARG A 175 -7.23 -14.19 -11.45
C ARG A 175 -6.13 -13.13 -11.41
N VAL A 176 -6.42 -11.99 -11.99
CA VAL A 176 -5.52 -10.82 -12.02
C VAL A 176 -6.28 -9.54 -11.69
N GLN A 177 -5.55 -8.46 -11.45
CA GLN A 177 -6.11 -7.12 -11.43
C GLN A 177 -6.39 -6.66 -12.88
N ALA A 178 -7.37 -5.77 -13.05
CA ALA A 178 -7.80 -5.29 -14.38
C ALA A 178 -6.79 -4.27 -14.95
N THR A 179 -5.64 -4.75 -15.40
CA THR A 179 -4.58 -3.93 -15.97
C THR A 179 -4.14 -4.43 -17.34
N LYS A 180 -3.71 -3.50 -18.20
CA LYS A 180 -3.12 -3.85 -19.49
C LYS A 180 -1.88 -4.72 -19.35
N THR A 181 -1.12 -4.52 -18.29
CA THR A 181 0.12 -5.25 -17.99
C THR A 181 -0.19 -6.73 -17.79
N GLU A 182 -1.15 -7.04 -16.91
CA GLU A 182 -1.58 -8.42 -16.65
C GLU A 182 -2.18 -9.08 -17.88
N ASP A 183 -3.02 -8.33 -18.63
CA ASP A 183 -3.64 -8.79 -19.87
C ASP A 183 -2.66 -9.01 -21.02
N THR A 184 -1.42 -8.59 -20.86
CA THR A 184 -0.36 -8.85 -21.84
C THR A 184 0.56 -9.99 -21.38
N HIS A 185 0.99 -10.00 -20.11
CA HIS A 185 1.93 -10.99 -19.60
C HIS A 185 1.32 -12.39 -19.47
N PHE A 186 0.15 -12.53 -18.83
CA PHE A 186 -0.44 -13.86 -18.61
C PHE A 186 -0.83 -14.57 -19.90
N PRO A 187 -1.43 -13.92 -20.91
CA PRO A 187 -1.63 -14.53 -22.22
C PRO A 187 -0.33 -14.93 -22.93
N ALA A 188 0.78 -14.19 -22.74
CA ALA A 188 2.10 -14.59 -23.25
C ALA A 188 2.63 -15.88 -22.60
N TYR A 189 2.16 -16.22 -21.40
CA TYR A 189 2.42 -17.51 -20.74
C TYR A 189 1.43 -18.60 -21.19
N GLY A 190 0.46 -18.26 -22.04
CA GLY A 190 -0.59 -19.17 -22.49
C GLY A 190 -1.77 -19.30 -21.52
N ALA A 191 -1.88 -18.43 -20.51
CA ALA A 191 -2.98 -18.38 -19.57
C ALA A 191 -4.15 -17.50 -20.06
N GLN A 192 -5.28 -17.60 -19.37
CA GLN A 192 -6.45 -16.74 -19.56
C GLN A 192 -6.60 -15.84 -18.32
N THR A 193 -6.69 -14.53 -18.50
CA THR A 193 -6.93 -13.58 -17.42
C THR A 193 -8.42 -13.52 -17.05
N VAL A 194 -8.70 -13.44 -15.75
CA VAL A 194 -10.04 -13.21 -15.21
C VAL A 194 -9.95 -12.08 -14.19
N HIS A 195 -10.61 -10.96 -14.47
CA HIS A 195 -10.59 -9.79 -13.60
C HIS A 195 -11.67 -9.88 -12.52
N MET A 196 -11.28 -9.60 -11.30
CA MET A 196 -12.21 -9.43 -10.18
C MET A 196 -11.56 -8.67 -9.02
N PRO A 197 -12.34 -7.97 -8.18
CA PRO A 197 -11.86 -7.38 -6.93
C PRO A 197 -11.24 -8.43 -6.02
N PHE A 198 -10.29 -8.01 -5.17
CA PHE A 198 -9.53 -8.94 -4.34
C PHE A 198 -10.42 -9.76 -3.38
N GLY A 199 -11.46 -9.15 -2.81
CA GLY A 199 -12.39 -9.84 -1.90
C GLY A 199 -13.14 -11.03 -2.49
N GLU A 200 -13.17 -11.19 -3.83
CA GLU A 200 -13.82 -12.30 -4.51
C GLU A 200 -12.90 -13.50 -4.78
N VAL A 201 -11.58 -13.34 -4.57
CA VAL A 201 -10.57 -14.35 -4.96
C VAL A 201 -10.76 -15.67 -4.23
N TYR A 202 -10.97 -15.64 -2.91
CA TYR A 202 -11.17 -16.86 -2.11
C TYR A 202 -12.31 -17.72 -2.68
N THR A 203 -13.49 -17.12 -2.85
CA THR A 203 -14.68 -17.83 -3.37
C THR A 203 -14.49 -18.30 -4.79
N SER A 204 -13.82 -17.53 -5.64
CA SER A 204 -13.57 -17.88 -7.03
C SER A 204 -12.60 -19.05 -7.18
N LEU A 205 -11.58 -19.16 -6.32
CA LEU A 205 -10.70 -20.33 -6.22
C LEU A 205 -11.46 -21.55 -5.67
N GLN A 206 -12.29 -21.35 -4.65
CA GLN A 206 -13.07 -22.40 -4.03
C GLN A 206 -14.02 -23.06 -5.04
N THR A 207 -14.76 -22.25 -5.77
CA THR A 207 -15.77 -22.66 -6.75
C THR A 207 -15.19 -23.09 -8.11
N GLY A 208 -13.91 -22.79 -8.35
CA GLY A 208 -13.22 -23.10 -9.61
C GLY A 208 -13.55 -22.15 -10.77
N VAL A 209 -14.08 -20.96 -10.49
CA VAL A 209 -14.22 -19.88 -11.47
C VAL A 209 -12.83 -19.51 -12.02
N VAL A 210 -11.82 -19.49 -11.14
CA VAL A 210 -10.41 -19.42 -11.50
C VAL A 210 -9.64 -20.62 -10.95
N ASN A 211 -8.55 -20.99 -11.64
CA ASN A 211 -7.70 -22.11 -11.25
C ASN A 211 -6.46 -21.66 -10.48
N VAL A 212 -6.00 -20.45 -10.75
CA VAL A 212 -4.79 -19.82 -10.23
C VAL A 212 -5.12 -18.43 -9.78
N ALA A 213 -4.51 -18.00 -8.69
CA ALA A 213 -4.37 -16.60 -8.35
C ALA A 213 -2.93 -16.34 -7.92
N GLU A 214 -2.57 -15.09 -7.71
CA GLU A 214 -1.22 -14.69 -7.42
C GLU A 214 -1.20 -13.51 -6.44
N ASN A 215 -0.21 -13.47 -5.55
CA ASN A 215 0.00 -12.39 -4.58
C ASN A 215 1.29 -12.62 -3.77
N GLY A 216 1.63 -11.68 -2.89
CA GLY A 216 2.65 -11.85 -1.87
C GLY A 216 2.31 -12.98 -0.89
N VAL A 217 3.33 -13.59 -0.30
CA VAL A 217 3.20 -14.75 0.60
C VAL A 217 2.40 -14.38 1.85
N ASN A 218 2.62 -13.19 2.41
CA ASN A 218 1.87 -12.72 3.57
C ASN A 218 0.39 -12.49 3.26
N VAL A 219 0.08 -11.94 2.09
CA VAL A 219 -1.31 -11.73 1.63
C VAL A 219 -2.03 -13.07 1.48
N TYR A 220 -1.40 -14.05 0.86
CA TYR A 220 -1.92 -15.40 0.72
C TYR A 220 -2.20 -16.06 2.08
N LEU A 221 -1.29 -15.91 3.05
CA LEU A 221 -1.47 -16.39 4.42
C LEU A 221 -2.60 -15.64 5.16
N ALA A 222 -2.56 -14.30 5.17
CA ALA A 222 -3.46 -13.48 5.97
C ALA A 222 -4.92 -13.60 5.52
N ASN A 223 -5.15 -13.82 4.22
CA ASN A 223 -6.49 -14.01 3.64
C ASN A 223 -6.88 -15.48 3.51
N LYS A 224 -6.07 -16.40 4.07
CA LYS A 224 -6.34 -17.84 4.12
C LYS A 224 -6.58 -18.50 2.76
N HIS A 225 -6.03 -17.93 1.70
CA HIS A 225 -6.20 -18.51 0.35
C HIS A 225 -5.64 -19.94 0.27
N TYR A 226 -4.73 -20.34 1.17
CA TYR A 226 -4.19 -21.68 1.28
C TYR A 226 -5.26 -22.76 1.57
N GLU A 227 -6.40 -22.38 2.16
CA GLU A 227 -7.49 -23.33 2.41
C GLU A 227 -8.16 -23.81 1.11
N VAL A 228 -8.15 -23.01 0.06
CA VAL A 228 -8.81 -23.27 -1.23
C VAL A 228 -7.84 -23.47 -2.39
N ALA A 229 -6.58 -23.07 -2.22
CA ALA A 229 -5.48 -23.21 -3.16
C ALA A 229 -4.20 -23.59 -2.39
N PRO A 230 -4.02 -24.85 -1.95
CA PRO A 230 -3.04 -25.27 -0.96
C PRO A 230 -1.60 -25.39 -1.48
N VAL A 231 -1.32 -24.99 -2.71
CA VAL A 231 0.02 -24.98 -3.29
C VAL A 231 0.43 -23.58 -3.62
N LEU A 232 1.52 -23.13 -3.01
CA LEU A 232 2.19 -21.86 -3.29
C LEU A 232 3.44 -22.14 -4.13
N SER A 233 3.51 -21.63 -5.34
CA SER A 233 4.65 -21.75 -6.25
C SER A 233 5.41 -20.42 -6.31
N MET A 234 6.68 -20.45 -5.88
CA MET A 234 7.51 -19.25 -5.73
C MET A 234 7.99 -18.71 -7.10
N THR A 235 7.03 -18.22 -7.87
CA THR A 235 7.28 -17.69 -9.22
C THR A 235 7.99 -16.34 -9.20
N GLU A 236 7.75 -15.52 -8.18
CA GLU A 236 8.34 -14.18 -8.00
C GLU A 236 8.32 -13.37 -9.30
N HIS A 237 7.22 -13.47 -10.03
CA HIS A 237 7.11 -12.93 -11.39
C HIS A 237 6.87 -11.43 -11.43
N GLU A 238 6.31 -10.86 -10.37
CA GLU A 238 5.98 -9.45 -10.23
C GLU A 238 6.29 -8.98 -8.81
N ALA A 239 6.59 -7.70 -8.62
CA ALA A 239 6.63 -7.11 -7.29
C ALA A 239 5.26 -6.54 -6.92
N ASN A 240 4.79 -6.84 -5.72
CA ASN A 240 3.54 -6.30 -5.18
C ASN A 240 3.75 -4.87 -4.68
N ASN A 241 3.96 -3.95 -5.63
CA ASN A 241 4.17 -2.55 -5.35
C ASN A 241 2.87 -1.84 -5.06
N ASN A 242 2.92 -0.89 -4.13
CA ASN A 242 1.76 -0.17 -3.66
C ASN A 242 2.12 1.29 -3.39
N CYS A 243 1.12 2.13 -3.29
CA CYS A 243 1.31 3.55 -3.06
C CYS A 243 0.34 4.10 -2.00
N ILE A 244 0.84 5.06 -1.25
CA ILE A 244 0.08 5.83 -0.28
C ILE A 244 -0.46 7.06 -0.98
N TRP A 245 -1.77 7.22 -0.96
CA TRP A 245 -2.48 8.34 -1.55
C TRP A 245 -3.00 9.30 -0.50
N VAL A 246 -3.13 10.57 -0.89
CA VAL A 246 -3.90 11.57 -0.16
C VAL A 246 -4.90 12.23 -1.09
N SER A 247 -6.11 12.51 -0.59
CA SER A 247 -7.11 13.31 -1.28
C SER A 247 -6.61 14.75 -1.49
N ASP A 248 -6.86 15.34 -2.66
CA ASP A 248 -6.54 16.77 -2.89
C ASP A 248 -7.32 17.69 -1.93
N LYS A 249 -8.54 17.32 -1.56
CA LYS A 249 -9.33 18.06 -0.57
C LYS A 249 -8.61 18.09 0.78
N THR A 250 -8.12 16.96 1.25
CA THR A 250 -7.38 16.84 2.51
C THR A 250 -6.03 17.54 2.39
N TRP A 251 -5.29 17.31 1.31
CA TRP A 251 -4.00 17.95 1.06
C TRP A 251 -4.08 19.47 1.06
N ASN A 252 -5.11 20.04 0.42
CA ASN A 252 -5.33 21.47 0.36
C ASN A 252 -5.82 22.07 1.68
N SER A 253 -6.30 21.24 2.62
CA SER A 253 -6.65 21.68 3.97
C SER A 253 -5.44 21.85 4.90
N PHE A 254 -4.28 21.32 4.51
CA PHE A 254 -3.04 21.43 5.27
C PHE A 254 -2.35 22.78 5.03
N SER A 255 -1.77 23.34 6.08
CA SER A 255 -0.77 24.39 5.96
C SER A 255 0.50 23.85 5.28
N ASP A 256 1.38 24.75 4.85
CA ASP A 256 2.66 24.34 4.25
C ASP A 256 3.55 23.56 5.22
N GLU A 257 3.45 23.83 6.52
CA GLU A 257 4.14 23.08 7.57
C GLU A 257 3.54 21.67 7.73
N GLU A 258 2.21 21.57 7.79
CA GLU A 258 1.50 20.28 7.89
C GLU A 258 1.76 19.40 6.66
N LYS A 259 1.82 19.97 5.46
CA LYS A 259 2.22 19.27 4.24
C LYS A 259 3.61 18.64 4.36
N LYS A 260 4.56 19.37 4.96
CA LYS A 260 5.91 18.82 5.23
C LYS A 260 5.86 17.67 6.21
N TRP A 261 5.04 17.73 7.25
CA TRP A 261 4.87 16.63 8.20
C TRP A 261 4.27 15.38 7.54
N VAL A 262 3.23 15.55 6.75
CA VAL A 262 2.58 14.44 6.01
C VAL A 262 3.56 13.82 5.01
N GLN A 263 4.30 14.65 4.28
CA GLN A 263 5.31 14.15 3.33
C GLN A 263 6.45 13.42 4.05
N ALA A 264 6.93 13.95 5.18
CA ALA A 264 7.96 13.28 6.00
C ALA A 264 7.48 11.94 6.56
N ALA A 265 6.19 11.83 6.92
CA ALA A 265 5.61 10.55 7.35
C ALA A 265 5.60 9.53 6.20
N ALA A 266 5.23 9.93 5.00
CA ALA A 266 5.23 9.05 3.82
C ALA A 266 6.66 8.63 3.41
N GLU A 267 7.63 9.54 3.48
CA GLU A 267 9.04 9.26 3.21
C GLU A 267 9.63 8.25 4.21
N GLU A 268 9.28 8.39 5.50
CA GLU A 268 9.67 7.42 6.52
C GLU A 268 9.11 6.02 6.21
N VAL A 269 7.85 5.94 5.76
CA VAL A 269 7.26 4.67 5.33
C VAL A 269 8.04 4.10 4.15
N SER A 270 8.22 4.84 3.07
CA SER A 270 8.91 4.35 1.86
C SER A 270 10.34 3.91 2.15
N ARG A 271 11.01 4.51 3.14
CA ARG A 271 12.37 4.17 3.56
C ARG A 271 12.44 2.91 4.41
N THR A 272 11.46 2.64 5.27
CA THR A 272 11.57 1.62 6.32
C THR A 272 10.63 0.44 6.16
N GLU A 273 9.49 0.64 5.52
CA GLU A 273 8.49 -0.41 5.33
C GLU A 273 9.00 -1.56 4.45
N PRO A 274 9.70 -1.35 3.31
CA PRO A 274 10.06 -2.45 2.41
C PRO A 274 10.84 -3.56 3.11
N MET A 275 11.79 -3.24 3.97
CA MET A 275 12.55 -4.24 4.71
C MET A 275 11.69 -5.01 5.72
N LYS A 276 10.70 -4.35 6.34
CA LYS A 276 9.76 -4.99 7.26
C LYS A 276 8.78 -5.89 6.51
N ALA A 277 8.31 -5.45 5.34
CA ALA A 277 7.45 -6.24 4.47
C ALA A 277 8.16 -7.53 4.00
N LEU A 278 9.42 -7.42 3.56
CA LEU A 278 10.21 -8.59 3.15
C LEU A 278 10.50 -9.55 4.31
N ALA A 279 10.73 -9.04 5.52
CA ALA A 279 10.85 -9.88 6.72
C ALA A 279 9.53 -10.62 7.03
N LEU A 280 8.39 -9.93 6.91
CA LEU A 280 7.06 -10.51 7.08
C LEU A 280 6.74 -11.58 6.02
N GLU A 281 7.15 -11.38 4.77
CA GLU A 281 7.04 -12.40 3.70
C GLU A 281 7.76 -13.70 4.08
N LYS A 282 9.01 -13.58 4.56
CA LYS A 282 9.82 -14.71 5.01
C LYS A 282 9.20 -15.44 6.21
N GLU A 283 8.74 -14.69 7.21
CA GLU A 283 8.04 -15.27 8.37
C GLU A 283 6.75 -15.98 7.94
N SER A 284 6.00 -15.38 7.01
CA SER A 284 4.76 -15.95 6.49
C SER A 284 5.01 -17.26 5.73
N ALA A 285 6.09 -17.36 4.95
CA ALA A 285 6.47 -18.59 4.27
C ALA A 285 6.74 -19.73 5.25
N GLU A 286 7.48 -19.46 6.33
CA GLU A 286 7.74 -20.47 7.38
C GLU A 286 6.46 -20.87 8.12
N ARG A 287 5.55 -19.95 8.33
CA ARG A 287 4.25 -20.24 8.94
C ARG A 287 3.36 -21.11 8.04
N LEU A 288 3.35 -20.83 6.73
CA LEU A 288 2.62 -21.66 5.74
C LEU A 288 3.13 -23.10 5.70
N LYS A 289 4.46 -23.31 5.76
CA LYS A 289 5.07 -24.65 5.87
C LYS A 289 4.57 -25.39 7.11
N LYS A 290 4.50 -24.72 8.27
CA LYS A 290 3.98 -25.29 9.52
C LYS A 290 2.48 -25.62 9.45
N LEU A 291 1.71 -24.92 8.62
CA LEU A 291 0.29 -25.20 8.36
C LEU A 291 0.08 -26.34 7.34
N GLY A 292 1.16 -26.96 6.82
CA GLY A 292 1.09 -28.03 5.84
C GLY A 292 0.85 -27.57 4.40
N VAL A 293 1.00 -26.27 4.13
CA VAL A 293 0.91 -25.73 2.77
C VAL A 293 2.12 -26.20 1.97
N LYS A 294 1.88 -26.70 0.77
CA LYS A 294 2.96 -27.08 -0.14
C LYS A 294 3.58 -25.84 -0.76
N VAL A 295 4.84 -25.55 -0.44
CA VAL A 295 5.62 -24.47 -1.04
C VAL A 295 6.56 -25.07 -2.09
N VAL A 296 6.40 -24.66 -3.35
CA VAL A 296 7.25 -25.05 -4.49
C VAL A 296 8.31 -23.97 -4.68
N GLU A 297 9.52 -24.19 -4.14
CA GLU A 297 10.62 -23.20 -4.19
C GLU A 297 11.43 -23.27 -5.51
N GLY A 298 11.50 -24.45 -6.13
CA GLY A 298 12.29 -24.69 -7.35
C GLY A 298 11.51 -24.45 -8.65
N VAL A 299 10.84 -23.29 -8.80
CA VAL A 299 10.16 -22.94 -10.04
C VAL A 299 11.17 -22.59 -11.12
N ASP A 300 11.07 -23.23 -12.30
CA ASP A 300 11.82 -22.81 -13.49
C ASP A 300 11.24 -21.51 -14.04
N LYS A 301 11.92 -20.41 -13.74
CA LYS A 301 11.54 -19.05 -14.18
C LYS A 301 11.96 -18.72 -15.61
N ALA A 302 12.84 -19.54 -16.22
CA ALA A 302 13.43 -19.22 -17.52
C ALA A 302 12.40 -19.02 -18.62
N GLY A 303 11.37 -19.91 -18.66
CA GLY A 303 10.26 -19.78 -19.61
C GLY A 303 9.43 -18.51 -19.42
N PHE A 304 9.12 -18.16 -18.18
CA PHE A 304 8.40 -16.92 -17.84
C PHE A 304 9.21 -15.69 -18.21
N ILE A 305 10.49 -15.62 -17.84
CA ILE A 305 11.39 -14.50 -18.15
C ILE A 305 11.50 -14.32 -19.66
N LYS A 306 11.73 -15.40 -20.40
CA LYS A 306 11.82 -15.37 -21.86
C LYS A 306 10.58 -14.78 -22.53
N ALA A 307 9.40 -15.11 -22.01
CA ALA A 307 8.14 -14.58 -22.53
C ALA A 307 7.90 -13.12 -22.09
N ALA A 308 8.33 -12.73 -20.88
CA ALA A 308 8.09 -11.40 -20.33
C ALA A 308 9.04 -10.32 -20.89
N GLN A 309 10.32 -10.63 -21.10
CA GLN A 309 11.34 -9.65 -21.50
C GLN A 309 10.99 -8.81 -22.74
N PRO A 310 10.53 -9.38 -23.87
CA PRO A 310 10.17 -8.58 -25.04
C PRO A 310 8.96 -7.66 -24.81
N ILE A 311 8.12 -8.00 -23.82
CA ILE A 311 6.91 -7.26 -23.47
C ILE A 311 7.24 -6.00 -22.67
N GLN A 312 8.27 -6.04 -21.81
CA GLN A 312 8.61 -4.94 -20.90
C GLN A 312 8.81 -3.60 -21.62
N ASP A 313 9.70 -3.57 -22.62
CA ASP A 313 9.99 -2.34 -23.38
C ASP A 313 8.80 -1.91 -24.25
N GLN A 314 8.10 -2.88 -24.85
CA GLN A 314 6.90 -2.60 -25.63
C GLN A 314 5.83 -1.94 -24.75
N LEU A 315 5.50 -2.54 -23.60
CA LEU A 315 4.48 -1.99 -22.71
C LEU A 315 4.90 -0.66 -22.10
N ALA A 316 6.17 -0.49 -21.68
CA ALA A 316 6.64 0.79 -21.16
C ALA A 316 6.44 1.91 -22.20
N LYS A 317 6.77 1.65 -23.47
CA LYS A 317 6.56 2.59 -24.58
C LYS A 317 5.07 2.88 -24.79
N GLU A 318 4.22 1.86 -24.78
CA GLU A 318 2.77 2.01 -24.94
C GLU A 318 2.12 2.76 -23.76
N LEU A 319 2.65 2.59 -22.54
CA LEU A 319 2.23 3.32 -21.35
C LEU A 319 2.72 4.78 -21.35
N GLY A 320 3.73 5.11 -22.18
CA GLY A 320 4.18 6.46 -22.43
C GLY A 320 5.48 6.86 -21.72
N PRO A 321 5.95 8.11 -21.95
CA PRO A 321 7.30 8.54 -21.59
C PRO A 321 7.61 8.48 -20.09
N HIS A 322 6.64 8.66 -19.23
CA HIS A 322 6.84 8.48 -17.77
C HIS A 322 7.14 7.03 -17.42
N ALA A 323 6.44 6.07 -18.04
CA ALA A 323 6.67 4.66 -17.81
C ALA A 323 8.06 4.23 -18.34
N GLU A 324 8.47 4.72 -19.51
CA GLU A 324 9.83 4.49 -20.05
C GLU A 324 10.89 5.05 -19.11
N LYS A 325 10.70 6.30 -18.61
CA LYS A 325 11.62 6.93 -17.64
C LYS A 325 11.74 6.08 -16.36
N ILE A 326 10.61 5.67 -15.79
CA ILE A 326 10.58 4.86 -14.55
C ILE A 326 11.24 3.50 -14.78
N LEU A 327 10.92 2.78 -15.89
CA LEU A 327 11.57 1.51 -16.21
C LEU A 327 13.10 1.67 -16.34
N GLY A 328 13.56 2.75 -16.98
CA GLY A 328 14.99 3.09 -17.07
C GLY A 328 15.62 3.31 -15.70
N LEU A 329 14.97 4.04 -14.80
CA LEU A 329 15.44 4.24 -13.42
C LEU A 329 15.52 2.91 -12.67
N VAL A 330 14.47 2.08 -12.71
CA VAL A 330 14.45 0.75 -12.07
C VAL A 330 15.63 -0.11 -12.54
N ARG A 331 15.87 -0.19 -13.85
CA ARG A 331 16.96 -1.01 -14.41
C ARG A 331 18.36 -0.51 -14.01
N ASN A 332 18.52 0.77 -13.72
CA ASN A 332 19.81 1.38 -13.35
C ASN A 332 20.16 1.25 -11.85
N ILE A 333 19.21 0.91 -10.98
CA ILE A 333 19.47 0.62 -9.57
C ILE A 333 20.39 -0.61 -9.47
N LYS A 334 21.45 -0.51 -8.63
CA LYS A 334 22.46 -1.56 -8.44
C LYS A 334 22.25 -2.35 -7.15
#